data_1ed1b00854a9ef8b0612f1f01b8b0ec1
#
_entry.id   1ed1b00854a9ef8b0612f1f01b8b0ec1
#
_cell.length_a   1.000
_cell.length_b   1.000
_cell.length_c   1.000
_cell.angle_alpha   90.00
_cell.angle_beta   90.00
_cell.angle_gamma   90.00
#
_symmetry.space_group_name_H-M   'P 1'
#
loop_
_entity.id
_entity.type
_entity.pdbx_description
1 polymer ?
#
loop_
_entity_poly.entity_id
_entity_poly.type
_entity_poly.pdbx_seq_one_letter_code
_entity_poly.pdbx_strand_id
1 'polypeptide(L)'
;MRNKLFIAWAASRWLLLMFLFTPALQAPLVARPTEPLKPLRIWEGNASWYGSRFHGRKTASGEIYNMNATTAAHQSLPFGSLVRLVNPNTNKSLIVRINDRGPFIEDRELDVSSFTAGRLGIQHRGVARLRIELLEVPKRW
;
A
#
# COMPACT_ATOMS: atom_id res chain seq x y z
N MET A 1 52.00 76.47 -21.45
CA MET A 1 52.96 75.52 -22.07
C MET A 1 52.38 74.10 -21.90
N ARG A 2 52.33 73.36 -22.93
CA ARG A 2 51.43 72.26 -23.27
C ARG A 2 51.83 70.96 -22.58
N ASN A 3 50.86 70.36 -21.84
CA ASN A 3 50.98 68.97 -21.40
C ASN A 3 49.97 68.10 -22.09
N LYS A 4 50.43 67.14 -22.84
CA LYS A 4 49.64 66.14 -23.55
C LYS A 4 49.35 64.97 -22.61
N LEU A 5 48.07 64.73 -22.41
CA LEU A 5 47.53 63.55 -21.72
C LEU A 5 47.57 62.35 -22.67
N PHE A 6 48.25 61.29 -22.26
CA PHE A 6 48.11 59.98 -22.90
C PHE A 6 47.07 59.17 -22.13
N ILE A 7 45.97 58.90 -22.79
CA ILE A 7 44.94 58.01 -22.28
C ILE A 7 45.27 56.61 -22.74
N ALA A 8 45.63 55.74 -21.75
CA ALA A 8 45.83 54.34 -22.00
C ALA A 8 44.47 53.63 -21.98
N TRP A 9 44.13 53.00 -23.08
CA TRP A 9 42.96 52.10 -23.20
C TRP A 9 43.30 50.72 -22.64
N ALA A 10 42.75 50.39 -21.49
CA ALA A 10 42.76 49.04 -20.97
C ALA A 10 41.58 48.27 -21.59
N ALA A 11 41.88 47.39 -22.53
CA ALA A 11 40.91 46.47 -23.11
C ALA A 11 40.63 45.34 -22.09
N SER A 12 39.49 45.45 -21.43
CA SER A 12 38.99 44.42 -20.55
C SER A 12 38.39 43.27 -21.39
N ARG A 13 39.12 42.14 -21.48
CA ARG A 13 38.63 40.90 -22.12
C ARG A 13 37.67 40.23 -21.19
N TRP A 14 36.40 40.38 -21.42
CA TRP A 14 35.32 39.59 -20.84
C TRP A 14 35.34 38.21 -21.48
N LEU A 15 35.86 37.19 -20.73
CA LEU A 15 35.73 35.79 -21.03
C LEU A 15 34.30 35.39 -20.70
N LEU A 16 33.45 35.33 -21.72
CA LEU A 16 32.10 34.69 -21.63
C LEU A 16 32.32 33.16 -21.49
N LEU A 17 32.26 32.66 -20.26
CA LEU A 17 32.11 31.24 -19.99
C LEU A 17 30.67 30.86 -20.33
N MET A 18 30.45 30.40 -21.58
CA MET A 18 29.21 29.70 -21.95
C MET A 18 29.17 28.35 -21.23
N PHE A 19 28.47 28.30 -20.12
CA PHE A 19 28.03 27.03 -19.55
C PHE A 19 27.07 26.38 -20.55
N LEU A 20 27.56 25.40 -21.29
CA LEU A 20 26.71 24.49 -22.07
C LEU A 20 25.89 23.64 -21.09
N PHE A 21 24.70 24.13 -20.77
CA PHE A 21 23.69 23.38 -20.04
C PHE A 21 23.18 22.30 -20.99
N THR A 22 23.78 21.12 -20.98
CA THR A 22 23.23 19.94 -21.65
C THR A 22 22.01 19.51 -20.87
N PRO A 23 20.79 19.57 -21.44
CA PRO A 23 19.64 18.96 -20.77
C PRO A 23 19.91 17.45 -20.71
N ALA A 24 20.17 16.96 -19.51
CA ALA A 24 20.18 15.53 -19.27
C ALA A 24 18.80 15.02 -19.68
N LEU A 25 18.75 14.25 -20.76
CA LEU A 25 17.56 13.56 -21.24
C LEU A 25 17.18 12.51 -20.17
N GLN A 26 16.39 12.94 -19.19
CA GLN A 26 15.83 12.04 -18.19
C GLN A 26 14.87 11.13 -18.94
N ALA A 27 15.31 9.90 -19.18
CA ALA A 27 14.43 8.86 -19.69
C ALA A 27 13.24 8.74 -18.72
N PRO A 28 11.99 8.69 -19.23
CA PRO A 28 10.84 8.49 -18.37
C PRO A 28 11.04 7.20 -17.58
N LEU A 29 10.88 7.30 -16.26
CA LEU A 29 10.88 6.15 -15.37
C LEU A 29 9.66 5.31 -15.73
N VAL A 30 9.80 4.42 -16.72
CA VAL A 30 8.77 3.46 -17.07
C VAL A 30 8.61 2.56 -15.85
N ALA A 31 7.54 2.80 -15.09
CA ALA A 31 7.15 1.89 -14.02
C ALA A 31 7.01 0.50 -14.64
N ARG A 32 7.89 -0.42 -14.22
CA ARG A 32 7.78 -1.81 -14.62
C ARG A 32 6.39 -2.29 -14.24
N PRO A 33 5.64 -2.95 -15.14
CA PRO A 33 4.41 -3.61 -14.75
C PRO A 33 4.75 -4.53 -13.57
N THR A 34 4.22 -4.22 -12.40
CA THR A 34 4.35 -5.13 -11.25
C THR A 34 3.55 -6.37 -11.63
N GLU A 35 4.23 -7.46 -11.89
CA GLU A 35 3.59 -8.77 -12.08
C GLU A 35 2.58 -8.98 -10.96
N PRO A 36 1.36 -9.42 -11.28
CA PRO A 36 0.36 -9.69 -10.26
C PRO A 36 0.92 -10.71 -9.26
N LEU A 37 0.86 -10.37 -7.97
CA LEU A 37 1.35 -11.25 -6.91
C LEU A 37 0.70 -12.63 -7.06
N LYS A 38 1.53 -13.64 -7.33
CA LYS A 38 1.08 -15.03 -7.42
C LYS A 38 0.76 -15.56 -6.02
N PRO A 39 -0.45 -16.06 -5.79
CA PRO A 39 -0.81 -16.59 -4.48
C PRO A 39 0.05 -17.80 -4.08
N LEU A 40 0.47 -17.84 -2.81
CA LEU A 40 1.13 -18.98 -2.18
C LEU A 40 0.13 -20.11 -1.89
N ARG A 41 -1.12 -19.75 -1.59
CA ARG A 41 -2.22 -20.67 -1.28
C ARG A 41 -3.55 -20.00 -1.62
N ILE A 42 -4.51 -20.79 -2.11
CA ILE A 42 -5.87 -20.35 -2.42
C ILE A 42 -6.86 -21.32 -1.77
N TRP A 43 -7.89 -20.78 -1.11
CA TRP A 43 -9.01 -21.55 -0.57
C TRP A 43 -10.27 -20.68 -0.50
N GLU A 44 -11.36 -21.26 -0.10
CA GLU A 44 -12.62 -20.55 0.16
C GLU A 44 -12.97 -20.64 1.64
N GLY A 45 -13.53 -19.58 2.18
CA GLY A 45 -13.95 -19.51 3.57
C GLY A 45 -15.00 -18.45 3.80
N ASN A 46 -15.73 -18.58 4.91
CA ASN A 46 -16.70 -17.61 5.33
C ASN A 46 -16.03 -16.45 6.06
N ALA A 47 -16.34 -15.23 5.64
CA ALA A 47 -15.86 -14.00 6.28
C ALA A 47 -17.04 -13.23 6.88
N SER A 48 -16.84 -12.69 8.06
CA SER A 48 -17.71 -11.66 8.64
C SER A 48 -16.92 -10.37 8.89
N TRP A 49 -17.50 -9.39 9.55
CA TRP A 49 -16.83 -8.13 9.83
C TRP A 49 -17.14 -7.61 11.22
N TYR A 50 -16.19 -6.86 11.79
CA TYR A 50 -16.42 -6.24 13.10
C TYR A 50 -17.12 -4.89 12.97
N GLY A 51 -18.07 -4.67 13.86
CA GLY A 51 -18.76 -3.38 13.98
C GLY A 51 -17.85 -2.27 14.55
N SER A 52 -18.37 -1.05 14.49
CA SER A 52 -17.71 0.16 15.00
C SER A 52 -17.35 0.11 16.49
N ARG A 53 -18.04 -0.70 17.30
CA ARG A 53 -17.81 -0.87 18.75
C ARG A 53 -16.39 -1.35 19.11
N PHE A 54 -15.65 -1.94 18.14
CA PHE A 54 -14.29 -2.41 18.36
C PHE A 54 -13.24 -1.36 17.99
N HIS A 55 -13.64 -0.28 17.32
CA HIS A 55 -12.72 0.79 16.93
C HIS A 55 -11.98 1.37 18.12
N GLY A 56 -10.67 1.51 18.00
CA GLY A 56 -9.81 2.02 19.08
C GLY A 56 -9.37 0.96 20.10
N ARG A 57 -9.86 -0.28 20.02
CA ARG A 57 -9.41 -1.38 20.90
C ARG A 57 -8.12 -2.01 20.38
N LYS A 58 -7.34 -2.56 21.30
CA LYS A 58 -6.10 -3.27 20.98
C LYS A 58 -6.41 -4.63 20.34
N THR A 59 -5.75 -4.94 19.24
CA THR A 59 -5.82 -6.24 18.57
C THR A 59 -4.83 -7.23 19.19
N ALA A 60 -4.90 -8.51 18.82
CA ALA A 60 -3.98 -9.54 19.31
C ALA A 60 -2.52 -9.31 18.87
N SER A 61 -2.28 -8.58 17.77
CA SER A 61 -0.93 -8.16 17.37
C SER A 61 -0.36 -7.02 18.20
N GLY A 62 -1.19 -6.36 19.03
CA GLY A 62 -0.83 -5.18 19.79
C GLY A 62 -1.15 -3.85 19.10
N GLU A 63 -1.56 -3.86 17.85
CA GLU A 63 -2.01 -2.68 17.13
C GLU A 63 -3.38 -2.20 17.64
N ILE A 64 -3.69 -0.93 17.39
CA ILE A 64 -5.04 -0.40 17.64
C ILE A 64 -5.92 -0.68 16.42
N TYR A 65 -7.06 -1.32 16.64
CA TYR A 65 -8.01 -1.58 15.57
C TYR A 65 -8.57 -0.28 14.97
N ASN A 66 -8.40 -0.15 13.66
CA ASN A 66 -8.96 0.93 12.86
C ASN A 66 -10.00 0.37 11.89
N MET A 67 -11.28 0.69 12.10
CA MET A 67 -12.38 0.24 11.25
C MET A 67 -12.25 0.68 9.79
N ASN A 68 -11.47 1.73 9.52
CA ASN A 68 -11.25 2.29 8.18
C ASN A 68 -9.98 1.74 7.50
N ALA A 69 -9.25 0.84 8.15
CA ALA A 69 -8.06 0.21 7.59
C ALA A 69 -8.39 -1.10 6.84
N THR A 70 -7.51 -1.52 5.95
CA THR A 70 -7.59 -2.81 5.22
C THR A 70 -6.95 -3.92 6.04
N THR A 71 -7.62 -4.34 7.13
CA THR A 71 -7.12 -5.37 8.04
C THR A 71 -8.15 -6.46 8.28
N ALA A 72 -7.67 -7.60 8.77
CA ALA A 72 -8.50 -8.73 9.13
C ALA A 72 -7.91 -9.55 10.29
N ALA A 73 -8.80 -10.29 10.98
CA ALA A 73 -8.43 -11.35 11.89
C ALA A 73 -8.45 -12.70 11.16
N HIS A 74 -7.53 -13.57 11.55
CA HIS A 74 -7.48 -14.98 11.16
C HIS A 74 -6.94 -15.83 12.32
N GLN A 75 -7.42 -17.06 12.45
CA GLN A 75 -7.07 -17.91 13.60
C GLN A 75 -5.58 -18.23 13.70
N SER A 76 -4.91 -18.51 12.57
CA SER A 76 -3.55 -19.08 12.56
C SER A 76 -2.55 -18.39 11.63
N LEU A 77 -2.97 -17.60 10.63
CA LEU A 77 -2.03 -16.91 9.75
C LEU A 77 -1.11 -15.97 10.57
N PRO A 78 0.19 -15.91 10.30
CA PRO A 78 1.09 -14.97 10.97
C PRO A 78 0.62 -13.52 10.86
N PHE A 79 0.80 -12.73 11.92
CA PHE A 79 0.54 -11.29 11.84
C PHE A 79 1.41 -10.66 10.77
N GLY A 80 0.84 -9.72 10.01
CA GLY A 80 1.49 -9.08 8.87
C GLY A 80 1.31 -9.82 7.55
N SER A 81 0.76 -11.05 7.55
CA SER A 81 0.45 -11.76 6.29
C SER A 81 -0.47 -10.92 5.42
N LEU A 82 -0.20 -10.91 4.11
CA LEU A 82 -1.04 -10.25 3.11
C LEU A 82 -1.93 -11.29 2.43
N VAL A 83 -3.22 -11.00 2.41
CA VAL A 83 -4.25 -11.87 1.87
C VAL A 83 -5.12 -11.09 0.90
N ARG A 84 -5.28 -11.57 -0.34
CA ARG A 84 -6.29 -11.05 -1.25
C ARG A 84 -7.60 -11.77 -0.99
N LEU A 85 -8.62 -10.98 -0.72
CA LEU A 85 -10.00 -11.45 -0.59
C LEU A 85 -10.74 -11.12 -1.88
N VAL A 86 -11.44 -12.09 -2.44
CA VAL A 86 -12.23 -11.93 -3.65
C VAL A 86 -13.66 -12.37 -3.36
N ASN A 87 -14.62 -11.49 -3.61
CA ASN A 87 -16.03 -11.84 -3.57
C ASN A 87 -16.44 -12.45 -4.93
N PRO A 88 -16.72 -13.75 -5.01
CA PRO A 88 -17.01 -14.42 -6.28
C PRO A 88 -18.30 -13.93 -6.94
N ASN A 89 -19.23 -13.36 -6.17
CA ASN A 89 -20.51 -12.87 -6.69
C ASN A 89 -20.40 -11.50 -7.38
N THR A 90 -19.38 -10.71 -7.03
CA THR A 90 -19.23 -9.33 -7.53
C THR A 90 -17.91 -9.09 -8.24
N ASN A 91 -16.98 -10.05 -8.19
CA ASN A 91 -15.59 -9.94 -8.62
C ASN A 91 -14.81 -8.81 -7.93
N LYS A 92 -15.36 -8.20 -6.87
CA LYS A 92 -14.63 -7.22 -6.08
C LYS A 92 -13.53 -7.92 -5.30
N SER A 93 -12.35 -7.31 -5.27
CA SER A 93 -11.22 -7.83 -4.52
C SER A 93 -10.49 -6.73 -3.77
N LEU A 94 -9.85 -7.12 -2.67
CA LEU A 94 -9.04 -6.23 -1.85
C LEU A 94 -7.94 -7.02 -1.15
N ILE A 95 -6.75 -6.45 -1.04
CA ILE A 95 -5.67 -7.02 -0.22
C ILE A 95 -5.82 -6.48 1.20
N VAL A 96 -5.81 -7.39 2.17
CA VAL A 96 -5.87 -7.08 3.60
C VAL A 96 -4.63 -7.60 4.31
N ARG A 97 -4.29 -6.99 5.43
CA ARG A 97 -3.22 -7.45 6.30
C ARG A 97 -3.81 -8.10 7.55
N ILE A 98 -3.28 -9.27 7.93
CA ILE A 98 -3.68 -9.96 9.17
C ILE A 98 -3.00 -9.27 10.35
N ASN A 99 -3.80 -8.75 11.29
CA ASN A 99 -3.31 -8.10 12.51
C ASN A 99 -4.06 -8.49 13.78
N ASP A 100 -5.01 -9.42 13.67
CA ASP A 100 -5.78 -9.87 14.81
C ASP A 100 -6.00 -11.39 14.79
N ARG A 101 -6.52 -11.95 15.89
CA ARG A 101 -6.89 -13.35 16.06
C ARG A 101 -8.40 -13.52 16.11
N GLY A 102 -8.86 -14.64 15.56
CA GLY A 102 -10.26 -15.00 15.41
C GLY A 102 -10.64 -15.11 13.93
N PRO A 103 -11.92 -15.28 13.62
CA PRO A 103 -13.02 -15.56 14.56
C PRO A 103 -12.87 -16.92 15.25
N PHE A 104 -13.38 -17.04 16.49
CA PHE A 104 -13.46 -18.31 17.22
C PHE A 104 -14.88 -18.87 17.22
N ILE A 105 -15.59 -18.60 16.15
CA ILE A 105 -16.97 -19.06 15.87
C ILE A 105 -16.87 -20.06 14.75
N GLU A 106 -17.57 -21.18 14.92
CA GLU A 106 -17.64 -22.25 13.93
C GLU A 106 -18.06 -21.71 12.54
N ASP A 107 -17.53 -22.31 11.48
CA ASP A 107 -17.78 -21.97 10.08
C ASP A 107 -17.32 -20.56 9.64
N ARG A 108 -16.56 -19.84 10.47
CA ARG A 108 -15.98 -18.55 10.07
C ARG A 108 -14.45 -18.63 10.04
N GLU A 109 -13.88 -18.14 8.95
CA GLU A 109 -12.44 -18.15 8.69
C GLU A 109 -11.80 -16.79 8.97
N LEU A 110 -12.50 -15.71 8.64
CA LEU A 110 -12.01 -14.33 8.72
C LEU A 110 -13.05 -13.39 9.33
N ASP A 111 -12.55 -12.42 10.08
CA ASP A 111 -13.30 -11.21 10.41
C ASP A 111 -12.55 -10.01 9.81
N VAL A 112 -13.20 -9.31 8.87
CA VAL A 112 -12.60 -8.16 8.20
C VAL A 112 -13.03 -6.84 8.83
N SER A 113 -12.28 -5.76 8.59
CA SER A 113 -12.67 -4.42 9.00
C SER A 113 -13.97 -3.97 8.30
N SER A 114 -14.66 -2.98 8.90
CA SER A 114 -15.85 -2.39 8.30
C SER A 114 -15.61 -1.82 6.91
N PHE A 115 -14.46 -1.13 6.72
CA PHE A 115 -14.05 -0.61 5.43
C PHE A 115 -13.88 -1.72 4.39
N THR A 116 -13.20 -2.81 4.76
CA THR A 116 -12.99 -3.97 3.89
C THR A 116 -14.31 -4.61 3.49
N ALA A 117 -15.24 -4.79 4.44
CA ALA A 117 -16.57 -5.32 4.18
C ALA A 117 -17.35 -4.48 3.16
N GLY A 118 -17.28 -3.16 3.29
CA GLY A 118 -17.89 -2.21 2.34
C GLY A 118 -17.31 -2.34 0.95
N ARG A 119 -15.97 -2.37 0.85
CA ARG A 119 -15.26 -2.50 -0.43
C ARG A 119 -15.57 -3.82 -1.15
N LEU A 120 -15.73 -4.91 -0.41
CA LEU A 120 -16.10 -6.23 -0.95
C LEU A 120 -17.60 -6.40 -1.18
N GLY A 121 -18.44 -5.46 -0.69
CA GLY A 121 -19.88 -5.51 -0.84
C GLY A 121 -20.57 -6.58 0.04
N ILE A 122 -19.99 -6.88 1.21
CA ILE A 122 -20.52 -7.92 2.12
C ILE A 122 -21.18 -7.38 3.39
N GLN A 123 -21.15 -6.06 3.63
CA GLN A 123 -21.69 -5.44 4.85
C GLN A 123 -23.14 -5.82 5.14
N HIS A 124 -23.97 -5.90 4.09
CA HIS A 124 -25.41 -6.18 4.24
C HIS A 124 -25.72 -7.65 4.54
N ARG A 125 -24.76 -8.55 4.33
CA ARG A 125 -24.97 -10.00 4.50
C ARG A 125 -24.55 -10.52 5.88
N GLY A 126 -23.76 -9.73 6.64
CA GLY A 126 -23.15 -10.16 7.89
C GLY A 126 -22.07 -11.23 7.71
N VAL A 127 -22.35 -12.31 7.00
CA VAL A 127 -21.40 -13.36 6.62
C VAL A 127 -21.47 -13.60 5.11
N ALA A 128 -20.32 -13.77 4.47
CA ALA A 128 -20.21 -14.07 3.05
C ALA A 128 -19.06 -15.04 2.77
N ARG A 129 -19.27 -15.95 1.80
CA ARG A 129 -18.22 -16.84 1.31
C ARG A 129 -17.32 -16.06 0.37
N LEU A 130 -16.03 -16.09 0.63
CA LEU A 130 -14.99 -15.42 -0.16
C LEU A 130 -13.95 -16.43 -0.64
N ARG A 131 -13.31 -16.14 -1.78
CA ARG A 131 -12.06 -16.77 -2.15
C ARG A 131 -10.93 -16.00 -1.45
N ILE A 132 -10.05 -16.75 -0.80
CA ILE A 132 -8.98 -16.25 0.04
C ILE A 132 -7.65 -16.67 -0.61
N GLU A 133 -6.80 -15.70 -0.92
CA GLU A 133 -5.52 -15.91 -1.59
C GLU A 133 -4.40 -15.37 -0.69
N LEU A 134 -3.63 -16.26 -0.09
CA LEU A 134 -2.44 -15.88 0.67
C LEU A 134 -1.36 -15.42 -0.29
N LEU A 135 -0.93 -14.17 -0.21
CA LEU A 135 0.05 -13.56 -1.10
C LEU A 135 1.44 -13.55 -0.46
N GLU A 136 1.51 -13.24 0.81
CA GLU A 136 2.77 -13.05 1.53
C GLU A 136 2.64 -13.45 2.99
N VAL A 137 3.69 -14.08 3.50
CA VAL A 137 3.89 -14.34 4.93
C VAL A 137 5.16 -13.63 5.35
N PRO A 138 5.14 -12.83 6.44
CA PRO A 138 6.33 -12.15 6.91
C PRO A 138 7.46 -13.14 7.21
N LYS A 139 8.67 -12.79 6.82
CA LYS A 139 9.86 -13.55 7.22
C LYS A 139 9.98 -13.48 8.74
N ARG A 140 10.18 -14.62 9.39
CA ARG A 140 10.53 -14.62 10.82
C ARG A 140 11.91 -13.99 10.97
N TRP A 141 12.02 -13.06 11.89
CA TRP A 141 13.30 -12.45 12.31
C TRP A 141 14.01 -13.41 13.23
#